data_2c63c4578c869ff9d437b5166c975564
#
_entry.id   2c63c4578c869ff9d437b5166c975564
#
_cell.length_a   1.000
_cell.length_b   1.000
_cell.length_c   1.000
_cell.angle_alpha   90.00
_cell.angle_beta   90.00
_cell.angle_gamma   90.00
#
_symmetry.space_group_name_H-M   'P 1'
#
loop_
_entity.id
_entity.type
_entity.pdbx_description
1 polymer ?
#
loop_
_entity_poly.entity_id
_entity_poly.type
_entity_poly.pdbx_seq_one_letter_code
_entity_poly.pdbx_strand_id
1 'polypeptide(L)'
;MKYQLSATEARVIGCLLEKQVTTPEQYPLSVNAVVTACNQKTNREPVMNLSEHEVQEVLDTLVKRHYLRTVSGFGNRVTKYEQRFCNSEFGDLKLSSAEVALITTLLLRGAQTPGELRGRAARMHEFNDMGEVESALENLAQREDGPYVVRLPREPGKRESRYMHLFSGDVATLINVVEAVSPLDSDNDLASRVEALENEVAELKQRLASLLEHPGD
;
A
#
# COMPACT_ATOMS: atom_id res chain seq x y z
N MET A 1 1.26 -1.38 16.93
CA MET A 1 2.41 -1.35 16.01
C MET A 1 3.07 0.02 16.05
N LYS A 2 4.41 0.10 16.05
CA LYS A 2 5.17 1.38 16.12
C LYS A 2 4.99 2.23 14.86
N TYR A 3 4.80 1.59 13.70
CA TYR A 3 4.70 2.23 12.39
C TYR A 3 3.26 2.10 11.89
N GLN A 4 2.60 3.24 11.68
CA GLN A 4 1.27 3.32 11.05
C GLN A 4 1.33 4.36 9.94
N LEU A 5 1.08 3.93 8.71
CA LEU A 5 1.13 4.75 7.51
C LEU A 5 -0.24 4.78 6.85
N SER A 6 -0.67 5.96 6.41
CA SER A 6 -1.78 6.05 5.46
C SER A 6 -1.36 5.45 4.10
N ALA A 7 -2.33 5.20 3.22
CA ALA A 7 -2.04 4.69 1.88
C ALA A 7 -1.09 5.61 1.08
N THR A 8 -1.25 6.92 1.24
CA THR A 8 -0.41 7.91 0.57
C THR A 8 0.99 7.98 1.20
N GLU A 9 1.10 7.90 2.53
CA GLU A 9 2.39 7.82 3.22
C GLU A 9 3.16 6.55 2.83
N ALA A 10 2.49 5.40 2.75
CA ALA A 10 3.07 4.14 2.30
C ALA A 10 3.60 4.25 0.85
N ARG A 11 2.82 4.91 -0.04
CA ARG A 11 3.24 5.19 -1.41
C ARG A 11 4.50 6.06 -1.47
N VAL A 12 4.55 7.16 -0.71
CA VAL A 12 5.71 8.07 -0.69
C VAL A 12 6.95 7.36 -0.14
N ILE A 13 6.83 6.63 0.98
CA ILE A 13 7.95 5.87 1.55
C ILE A 13 8.42 4.79 0.56
N GLY A 14 7.49 4.02 -0.03
CA GLY A 14 7.83 3.02 -1.02
C GLY A 14 8.56 3.59 -2.24
N CYS A 15 8.15 4.78 -2.72
CA CYS A 15 8.84 5.46 -3.81
C CYS A 15 10.25 5.89 -3.43
N LEU A 16 10.45 6.44 -2.23
CA LEU A 16 11.77 6.86 -1.77
C LEU A 16 12.71 5.67 -1.59
N LEU A 17 12.24 4.55 -1.03
CA LEU A 17 13.01 3.31 -0.91
C LEU A 17 13.38 2.74 -2.29
N GLU A 18 12.42 2.67 -3.21
CA GLU A 18 12.67 2.20 -4.57
C GLU A 18 13.73 3.05 -5.26
N LYS A 19 13.57 4.39 -5.25
CA LYS A 19 14.47 5.30 -5.97
C LYS A 19 15.86 5.40 -5.35
N GLN A 20 15.99 5.22 -4.07
CA GLN A 20 17.28 5.12 -3.40
C GLN A 20 18.14 3.99 -3.97
N VAL A 21 17.52 2.86 -4.33
CA VAL A 21 18.21 1.68 -4.88
C VAL A 21 18.31 1.73 -6.40
N THR A 22 17.21 2.08 -7.08
CA THR A 22 17.13 1.95 -8.55
C THR A 22 17.67 3.14 -9.33
N THR A 23 17.72 4.33 -8.73
CA THR A 23 18.22 5.56 -9.35
C THR A 23 19.00 6.41 -8.33
N PRO A 24 20.08 5.87 -7.74
CA PRO A 24 20.82 6.53 -6.66
C PRO A 24 21.43 7.89 -7.08
N GLU A 25 21.73 8.06 -8.37
CA GLU A 25 22.26 9.31 -8.93
C GLU A 25 21.25 10.47 -8.88
N GLN A 26 19.95 10.18 -8.80
CA GLN A 26 18.87 11.16 -8.68
C GLN A 26 18.41 11.36 -7.23
N TYR A 27 18.89 10.54 -6.32
CA TYR A 27 18.53 10.58 -4.91
C TYR A 27 19.47 11.49 -4.11
N PRO A 28 19.00 12.28 -3.13
CA PRO A 28 17.63 12.47 -2.63
C PRO A 28 16.69 13.18 -3.61
N LEU A 29 15.36 12.97 -3.46
CA LEU A 29 14.34 13.42 -4.41
C LEU A 29 13.79 14.81 -4.06
N SER A 30 13.53 15.64 -5.08
CA SER A 30 12.69 16.84 -4.94
C SER A 30 11.20 16.47 -4.86
N VAL A 31 10.34 17.41 -4.45
CA VAL A 31 8.86 17.20 -4.42
C VAL A 31 8.35 16.70 -5.77
N ASN A 32 8.71 17.40 -6.85
CA ASN A 32 8.28 17.00 -8.21
C ASN A 32 8.73 15.60 -8.60
N ALA A 33 9.93 15.18 -8.20
CA ALA A 33 10.40 13.82 -8.43
C ALA A 33 9.61 12.79 -7.61
N VAL A 34 9.21 13.13 -6.37
CA VAL A 34 8.33 12.27 -5.56
C VAL A 34 6.94 12.17 -6.18
N VAL A 35 6.34 13.30 -6.61
CA VAL A 35 5.04 13.31 -7.31
C VAL A 35 5.09 12.40 -8.54
N THR A 36 6.11 12.56 -9.37
CA THR A 36 6.31 11.74 -10.57
C THR A 36 6.45 10.26 -10.21
N ALA A 37 7.22 9.93 -9.16
CA ALA A 37 7.41 8.56 -8.71
C ALA A 37 6.12 7.95 -8.14
N CYS A 38 5.31 8.71 -7.40
CA CYS A 38 4.03 8.26 -6.85
C CYS A 38 2.99 7.96 -7.93
N ASN A 39 2.95 8.79 -8.98
CA ASN A 39 1.96 8.73 -10.05
C ASN A 39 2.38 7.85 -11.25
N GLN A 40 3.51 7.11 -11.14
CA GLN A 40 3.91 6.16 -12.18
C GLN A 40 2.77 5.19 -12.48
N LYS A 41 2.54 4.90 -13.78
CA LYS A 41 1.52 3.95 -14.24
C LYS A 41 1.97 2.49 -14.12
N THR A 42 3.26 2.26 -13.95
CA THR A 42 3.86 0.92 -13.83
C THR A 42 4.42 0.71 -12.43
N ASN A 43 4.42 -0.52 -11.96
CA ASN A 43 4.90 -0.90 -10.62
C ASN A 43 4.22 -0.17 -9.46
N ARG A 44 2.96 0.23 -9.65
CA ARG A 44 2.10 0.88 -8.64
C ARG A 44 0.71 0.26 -8.67
N GLU A 45 0.19 -0.06 -7.50
CA GLU A 45 -1.18 -0.56 -7.34
C GLU A 45 -1.75 -0.05 -6.01
N PRO A 46 -2.85 0.69 -6.05
CA PRO A 46 -3.50 1.25 -7.24
C PRO A 46 -2.64 2.33 -7.91
N VAL A 47 -2.91 2.64 -9.18
CA VAL A 47 -2.35 3.83 -9.81
C VAL A 47 -2.99 5.05 -9.16
N MET A 48 -2.18 6.01 -8.73
CA MET A 48 -2.62 7.25 -8.09
C MET A 48 -2.42 8.45 -9.02
N ASN A 49 -3.11 9.53 -8.72
CA ASN A 49 -2.94 10.83 -9.40
C ASN A 49 -2.88 11.94 -8.34
N LEU A 50 -1.80 11.92 -7.56
CA LEU A 50 -1.58 12.86 -6.47
C LEU A 50 -1.08 14.20 -7.01
N SER A 51 -1.62 15.30 -6.49
CA SER A 51 -1.14 16.65 -6.74
C SER A 51 0.18 16.93 -5.98
N GLU A 52 0.90 17.97 -6.40
CA GLU A 52 2.10 18.42 -5.69
C GLU A 52 1.77 18.83 -4.24
N HIS A 53 0.61 19.46 -4.03
CA HIS A 53 0.17 19.89 -2.71
C HIS A 53 -0.07 18.70 -1.77
N GLU A 54 -0.80 17.66 -2.22
CA GLU A 54 -1.03 16.44 -1.42
C GLU A 54 0.28 15.74 -1.05
N VAL A 55 1.20 15.65 -2.01
CA VAL A 55 2.52 15.04 -1.76
C VAL A 55 3.34 15.88 -0.80
N GLN A 56 3.29 17.22 -0.90
CA GLN A 56 3.99 18.11 0.03
C GLN A 56 3.48 17.95 1.46
N GLU A 57 2.16 17.90 1.68
CA GLU A 57 1.56 17.67 3.00
C GLU A 57 2.00 16.34 3.62
N VAL A 58 2.05 15.28 2.80
CA VAL A 58 2.54 13.97 3.24
C VAL A 58 4.02 14.01 3.59
N LEU A 59 4.86 14.65 2.76
CA LEU A 59 6.28 14.82 3.03
C LEU A 59 6.52 15.57 4.34
N ASP A 60 5.79 16.65 4.59
CA ASP A 60 5.90 17.44 5.82
C ASP A 60 5.50 16.63 7.05
N THR A 61 4.44 15.81 6.92
CA THR A 61 4.00 14.91 7.97
C THR A 61 5.06 13.84 8.28
N LEU A 62 5.63 13.23 7.25
CA LEU A 62 6.66 12.20 7.40
C LEU A 62 7.97 12.77 7.97
N VAL A 63 8.31 14.02 7.64
CA VAL A 63 9.46 14.72 8.26
C VAL A 63 9.20 14.99 9.75
N LYS A 64 8.00 15.47 10.13
CA LYS A 64 7.61 15.65 11.54
C LYS A 64 7.65 14.34 12.34
N ARG A 65 7.32 13.22 11.70
CA ARG A 65 7.39 11.86 12.29
C ARG A 65 8.80 11.26 12.25
N HIS A 66 9.80 11.96 11.74
CA HIS A 66 11.19 11.51 11.57
C HIS A 66 11.35 10.29 10.65
N TYR A 67 10.40 10.01 9.77
CA TYR A 67 10.52 8.97 8.75
C TYR A 67 11.24 9.46 7.50
N LEU A 68 11.29 10.77 7.32
CA LEU A 68 12.09 11.44 6.29
C LEU A 68 12.96 12.52 6.91
N ARG A 69 13.97 12.93 6.17
CA ARG A 69 14.70 14.18 6.43
C ARG A 69 14.79 15.03 5.16
N THR A 70 14.88 16.33 5.35
CA THR A 70 15.19 17.27 4.29
C THR A 70 16.71 17.39 4.14
N VAL A 71 17.14 17.47 2.89
CA VAL A 71 18.53 17.71 2.51
C VAL A 71 18.59 19.01 1.72
N SER A 72 19.24 20.01 2.29
CA SER A 72 19.48 21.29 1.64
C SER A 72 20.98 21.44 1.44
N GLY A 73 21.45 21.51 0.20
CA GLY A 73 22.87 21.75 -0.08
C GLY A 73 23.16 23.25 -0.17
N PHE A 74 24.39 23.66 0.16
CA PHE A 74 24.88 25.03 -0.06
C PHE A 74 24.75 25.34 -1.57
N GLY A 75 23.90 26.34 -1.92
CA GLY A 75 23.64 26.75 -3.30
C GLY A 75 22.45 26.06 -3.99
N ASN A 76 21.86 25.02 -3.43
CA ASN A 76 20.66 24.39 -3.97
C ASN A 76 19.38 25.09 -3.46
N ARG A 77 18.63 25.69 -4.41
CA ARG A 77 17.34 26.35 -4.12
C ARG A 77 16.19 25.38 -3.89
N VAL A 78 16.38 24.07 -4.13
CA VAL A 78 15.33 23.07 -4.09
C VAL A 78 15.57 22.14 -2.92
N THR A 79 14.58 22.07 -2.02
CA THR A 79 14.55 21.09 -0.93
C THR A 79 14.42 19.69 -1.50
N LYS A 80 15.25 18.77 -1.01
CA LYS A 80 15.20 17.34 -1.35
C LYS A 80 14.88 16.53 -0.12
N TYR A 81 14.33 15.34 -0.33
CA TYR A 81 13.88 14.44 0.71
C TYR A 81 14.58 13.10 0.60
N GLU A 82 15.02 12.57 1.73
CA GLU A 82 15.52 11.21 1.83
C GLU A 82 14.82 10.45 2.96
N GLN A 83 14.72 9.14 2.81
CA GLN A 83 14.08 8.28 3.78
C GLN A 83 14.97 8.05 5.02
N ARG A 84 14.32 7.98 6.18
CA ARG A 84 14.86 7.51 7.46
C ARG A 84 13.99 6.41 8.07
N PHE A 85 13.09 5.87 7.25
CA PHE A 85 12.12 4.86 7.67
C PHE A 85 12.81 3.57 8.09
N CYS A 86 13.79 3.11 7.32
CA CYS A 86 14.63 1.96 7.69
C CYS A 86 16.10 2.24 7.38
N ASN A 87 16.99 1.46 7.99
CA ASN A 87 18.43 1.48 7.79
C ASN A 87 19.10 2.83 8.00
N SER A 88 18.44 3.77 8.68
CA SER A 88 19.06 5.04 9.07
C SER A 88 20.02 4.80 10.26
N GLU A 89 21.02 5.67 10.40
CA GLU A 89 22.09 5.52 11.39
C GLU A 89 21.56 5.26 12.82
N PHE A 90 20.58 6.05 13.24
CA PHE A 90 19.97 5.98 14.58
C PHE A 90 18.56 5.38 14.58
N GLY A 91 18.13 4.78 13.47
CA GLY A 91 16.79 4.16 13.38
C GLY A 91 16.81 2.71 13.88
N ASP A 92 15.72 2.33 14.52
CA ASP A 92 15.56 0.97 15.08
C ASP A 92 15.29 -0.07 13.98
N LEU A 93 14.60 0.31 12.92
CA LEU A 93 14.25 -0.61 11.84
C LEU A 93 15.44 -0.87 10.93
N LYS A 94 16.06 -2.03 11.12
CA LYS A 94 17.15 -2.53 10.27
C LYS A 94 16.64 -3.69 9.43
N LEU A 95 16.76 -3.56 8.12
CA LEU A 95 16.31 -4.54 7.13
C LEU A 95 17.47 -4.92 6.21
N SER A 96 17.56 -6.18 5.83
CA SER A 96 18.47 -6.63 4.78
C SER A 96 18.04 -6.06 3.41
N SER A 97 18.91 -6.16 2.40
CA SER A 97 18.56 -5.73 1.03
C SER A 97 17.35 -6.48 0.46
N ALA A 98 17.27 -7.79 0.73
CA ALA A 98 16.13 -8.63 0.38
C ALA A 98 14.84 -8.14 1.04
N GLU A 99 14.86 -7.91 2.36
CA GLU A 99 13.70 -7.43 3.11
C GLU A 99 13.27 -6.03 2.65
N VAL A 100 14.20 -5.10 2.38
CA VAL A 100 13.90 -3.77 1.83
C VAL A 100 13.19 -3.91 0.48
N ALA A 101 13.67 -4.78 -0.41
CA ALA A 101 13.07 -5.00 -1.72
C ALA A 101 11.63 -5.56 -1.63
N LEU A 102 11.40 -6.52 -0.72
CA LEU A 102 10.07 -7.10 -0.47
C LEU A 102 9.11 -6.07 0.12
N ILE A 103 9.51 -5.39 1.21
CA ILE A 103 8.69 -4.35 1.85
C ILE A 103 8.35 -3.23 0.87
N THR A 104 9.32 -2.76 0.10
CA THR A 104 9.09 -1.72 -0.91
C THR A 104 8.07 -2.16 -1.95
N THR A 105 8.18 -3.40 -2.44
CA THR A 105 7.23 -3.94 -3.41
C THR A 105 5.82 -4.03 -2.82
N LEU A 106 5.68 -4.49 -1.58
CA LEU A 106 4.40 -4.55 -0.88
C LEU A 106 3.80 -3.16 -0.61
N LEU A 107 4.62 -2.16 -0.23
CA LEU A 107 4.16 -0.78 -0.05
C LEU A 107 3.63 -0.15 -1.34
N LEU A 108 4.23 -0.49 -2.48
CA LEU A 108 3.89 0.08 -3.78
C LEU A 108 2.75 -0.66 -4.50
N ARG A 109 2.53 -1.93 -4.20
CA ARG A 109 1.63 -2.81 -4.98
C ARG A 109 0.63 -3.60 -4.13
N GLY A 110 0.64 -3.46 -2.81
CA GLY A 110 -0.23 -4.23 -1.94
C GLY A 110 0.14 -5.72 -1.85
N ALA A 111 -0.85 -6.56 -1.60
CA ALA A 111 -0.66 -7.99 -1.37
C ALA A 111 -0.14 -8.74 -2.61
N GLN A 112 0.91 -9.55 -2.44
CA GLN A 112 1.61 -10.27 -3.51
C GLN A 112 1.93 -11.71 -3.10
N THR A 113 1.95 -12.64 -4.07
CA THR A 113 2.51 -13.99 -3.86
C THR A 113 4.06 -13.93 -3.82
N PRO A 114 4.74 -14.94 -3.25
CA PRO A 114 6.20 -15.02 -3.28
C PRO A 114 6.79 -14.98 -4.70
N GLY A 115 6.12 -15.66 -5.66
CA GLY A 115 6.53 -15.64 -7.05
C GLY A 115 6.44 -14.25 -7.70
N GLU A 116 5.37 -13.51 -7.42
CA GLU A 116 5.21 -12.11 -7.86
C GLU A 116 6.26 -11.20 -7.24
N LEU A 117 6.53 -11.35 -5.93
CA LEU A 117 7.53 -10.59 -5.21
C LEU A 117 8.92 -10.79 -5.80
N ARG A 118 9.33 -12.05 -6.07
CA ARG A 118 10.62 -12.35 -6.71
C ARG A 118 10.80 -11.58 -8.01
N GLY A 119 9.82 -11.64 -8.89
CA GLY A 119 9.90 -10.97 -10.19
C GLY A 119 9.86 -9.45 -10.12
N ARG A 120 9.03 -8.90 -9.24
CA ARG A 120 8.79 -7.46 -9.13
C ARG A 120 9.85 -6.71 -8.33
N ALA A 121 10.47 -7.39 -7.37
CA ALA A 121 11.55 -6.84 -6.55
C ALA A 121 12.95 -7.00 -7.18
N ALA A 122 13.08 -7.73 -8.29
CA ALA A 122 14.36 -8.07 -8.92
C ALA A 122 15.24 -6.85 -9.28
N ARG A 123 14.64 -5.68 -9.52
CA ARG A 123 15.38 -4.43 -9.78
C ARG A 123 16.04 -3.84 -8.53
N MET A 124 15.60 -4.27 -7.34
CA MET A 124 16.13 -3.79 -6.05
C MET A 124 17.03 -4.81 -5.39
N HIS A 125 16.72 -6.10 -5.55
CA HIS A 125 17.50 -7.21 -5.02
C HIS A 125 17.27 -8.43 -5.91
N GLU A 126 18.37 -9.04 -6.38
CA GLU A 126 18.34 -10.26 -7.19
C GLU A 126 18.30 -11.46 -6.26
N PHE A 127 17.15 -12.12 -6.20
CA PHE A 127 16.96 -13.32 -5.39
C PHE A 127 17.52 -14.56 -6.10
N ASN A 128 18.38 -15.30 -5.42
CA ASN A 128 18.99 -16.53 -5.94
C ASN A 128 17.92 -17.56 -6.32
N ASP A 129 16.98 -17.81 -5.39
CA ASP A 129 15.91 -18.78 -5.55
C ASP A 129 14.63 -18.33 -4.82
N MET A 130 13.62 -19.20 -4.82
CA MET A 130 12.36 -18.95 -4.13
C MET A 130 12.52 -19.08 -2.61
N GLY A 131 13.41 -19.94 -2.14
CA GLY A 131 13.69 -20.15 -0.72
C GLY A 131 14.23 -18.90 -0.03
N GLU A 132 15.03 -18.09 -0.73
CA GLU A 132 15.50 -16.80 -0.22
C GLU A 132 14.33 -15.81 0.00
N VAL A 133 13.37 -15.76 -0.95
CA VAL A 133 12.16 -14.92 -0.81
C VAL A 133 11.32 -15.38 0.37
N GLU A 134 11.06 -16.68 0.47
CA GLU A 134 10.26 -17.26 1.56
C GLU A 134 10.92 -17.05 2.93
N SER A 135 12.23 -17.24 3.01
CA SER A 135 13.00 -17.01 4.23
C SER A 135 12.97 -15.55 4.67
N ALA A 136 13.10 -14.61 3.73
CA ALA A 136 13.02 -13.18 4.03
C ALA A 136 11.61 -12.76 4.47
N LEU A 137 10.56 -13.32 3.87
CA LEU A 137 9.16 -13.10 4.28
C LEU A 137 8.89 -13.67 5.67
N GLU A 138 9.38 -14.86 5.97
CA GLU A 138 9.24 -15.50 7.27
C GLU A 138 9.97 -14.68 8.36
N ASN A 139 11.18 -14.23 8.08
CA ASN A 139 11.92 -13.36 8.99
C ASN A 139 11.13 -12.08 9.29
N LEU A 140 10.57 -11.41 8.28
CA LEU A 140 9.74 -10.21 8.45
C LEU A 140 8.45 -10.48 9.24
N ALA A 141 7.88 -11.70 9.12
CA ALA A 141 6.67 -12.09 9.83
C ALA A 141 6.93 -12.45 11.31
N GLN A 142 8.14 -12.94 11.63
CA GLN A 142 8.51 -13.42 12.98
C GLN A 142 9.35 -12.43 13.78
N ARG A 143 9.59 -11.23 13.28
CA ARG A 143 10.42 -10.24 14.01
C ARG A 143 9.81 -9.86 15.35
N GLU A 144 10.64 -9.78 16.38
CA GLU A 144 10.27 -9.36 17.74
C GLU A 144 9.79 -7.90 17.79
N ASP A 145 10.38 -7.03 16.95
CA ASP A 145 10.02 -5.61 16.81
C ASP A 145 8.85 -5.38 15.84
N GLY A 146 8.29 -6.47 15.25
CA GLY A 146 7.20 -6.50 14.25
C GLY A 146 5.93 -7.14 14.78
N PRO A 147 5.27 -8.03 14.01
CA PRO A 147 5.58 -8.44 12.63
C PRO A 147 5.39 -7.30 11.60
N TYR A 148 6.15 -7.34 10.49
CA TYR A 148 6.05 -6.33 9.42
C TYR A 148 5.30 -6.80 8.18
N VAL A 149 5.19 -8.12 8.02
CA VAL A 149 4.35 -8.73 6.99
C VAL A 149 3.48 -9.81 7.60
N VAL A 150 2.40 -10.15 6.90
CA VAL A 150 1.52 -11.25 7.25
C VAL A 150 1.21 -12.06 6.00
N ARG A 151 1.10 -13.37 6.18
CA ARG A 151 0.58 -14.27 5.18
C ARG A 151 -0.94 -14.27 5.24
N LEU A 152 -1.59 -13.87 4.14
CA LEU A 152 -3.04 -13.89 4.03
C LEU A 152 -3.58 -15.32 3.83
N PRO A 153 -4.82 -15.58 4.20
CA PRO A 153 -5.51 -16.82 3.83
C PRO A 153 -5.43 -17.03 2.31
N ARG A 154 -5.34 -18.29 1.92
CA ARG A 154 -5.32 -18.63 0.50
C ARG A 154 -6.71 -18.43 -0.11
N GLU A 155 -6.78 -17.62 -1.16
CA GLU A 155 -8.01 -17.41 -1.91
C GLU A 155 -8.50 -18.74 -2.56
N PRO A 156 -9.81 -18.99 -2.62
CA PRO A 156 -10.36 -20.15 -3.31
C PRO A 156 -9.83 -20.23 -4.76
N GLY A 157 -9.42 -21.42 -5.20
CA GLY A 157 -8.89 -21.65 -6.55
C GLY A 157 -7.46 -21.15 -6.80
N LYS A 158 -6.82 -20.46 -5.87
CA LYS A 158 -5.41 -20.05 -5.98
C LYS A 158 -4.48 -21.09 -5.37
N ARG A 159 -3.28 -21.25 -5.96
CA ARG A 159 -2.26 -22.21 -5.48
C ARG A 159 -1.44 -21.65 -4.32
N GLU A 160 -1.22 -20.34 -4.29
CA GLU A 160 -0.32 -19.68 -3.35
C GLU A 160 -1.06 -18.64 -2.50
N SER A 161 -0.64 -18.48 -1.25
CA SER A 161 -1.05 -17.38 -0.39
C SER A 161 -0.32 -16.10 -0.77
N ARG A 162 -0.96 -14.97 -0.56
CA ARG A 162 -0.33 -13.65 -0.70
C ARG A 162 0.23 -13.20 0.64
N TYR A 163 1.24 -12.34 0.58
CA TYR A 163 1.76 -11.61 1.73
C TYR A 163 1.41 -10.14 1.62
N MET A 164 1.17 -9.51 2.76
CA MET A 164 0.87 -8.09 2.86
C MET A 164 1.70 -7.44 3.96
N HIS A 165 2.09 -6.17 3.78
CA HIS A 165 2.75 -5.41 4.84
C HIS A 165 1.75 -4.97 5.91
N LEU A 166 2.23 -4.78 7.15
CA LEU A 166 1.42 -4.37 8.31
C LEU A 166 1.59 -2.90 8.69
N PHE A 167 2.28 -2.12 7.87
CA PHE A 167 2.53 -0.70 8.16
C PHE A 167 1.29 0.20 8.02
N SER A 168 0.20 -0.26 7.42
CA SER A 168 -1.04 0.52 7.24
C SER A 168 -2.20 0.09 8.14
N GLY A 169 -1.92 -0.63 9.23
CA GLY A 169 -2.92 -1.05 10.21
C GLY A 169 -3.15 -2.55 10.23
N ASP A 170 -4.10 -2.97 11.07
CA ASP A 170 -4.37 -4.38 11.33
C ASP A 170 -5.02 -5.07 10.14
N VAL A 171 -4.56 -6.29 9.87
CA VAL A 171 -5.06 -7.14 8.77
C VAL A 171 -6.55 -7.41 8.90
N ALA A 172 -7.11 -7.43 10.11
CA ALA A 172 -8.54 -7.63 10.32
C ALA A 172 -9.41 -6.58 9.59
N THR A 173 -8.96 -5.32 9.56
CA THR A 173 -9.62 -4.25 8.79
C THR A 173 -9.39 -4.41 7.29
N LEU A 174 -8.26 -4.97 6.88
CA LEU A 174 -7.90 -5.17 5.47
C LEU A 174 -8.53 -6.44 4.89
N ILE A 175 -8.68 -7.51 5.66
CA ILE A 175 -9.40 -8.72 5.26
C ILE A 175 -10.88 -8.41 5.06
N ASN A 176 -11.50 -7.63 5.95
CA ASN A 176 -12.90 -7.19 5.79
C ASN A 176 -13.11 -6.32 4.55
N VAL A 177 -12.10 -5.52 4.15
CA VAL A 177 -12.16 -4.73 2.91
C VAL A 177 -11.93 -5.62 1.68
N VAL A 178 -11.07 -6.65 1.77
CA VAL A 178 -10.83 -7.61 0.67
C VAL A 178 -12.03 -8.55 0.51
N GLU A 179 -12.67 -8.98 1.59
CA GLU A 179 -13.91 -9.76 1.54
C GLU A 179 -15.08 -8.93 1.01
N ALA A 180 -15.11 -7.61 1.29
CA ALA A 180 -16.12 -6.70 0.72
C ALA A 180 -15.86 -6.33 -0.75
N VAL A 181 -14.66 -6.61 -1.30
CA VAL A 181 -14.26 -6.31 -2.69
C VAL A 181 -13.95 -7.59 -3.49
N SER A 182 -14.03 -8.78 -2.87
CA SER A 182 -13.92 -10.04 -3.62
C SER A 182 -15.07 -10.15 -4.61
N PRO A 183 -14.79 -10.41 -5.90
CA PRO A 183 -15.85 -10.70 -6.83
C PRO A 183 -16.62 -11.92 -6.30
N LEU A 184 -17.88 -11.72 -6.03
CA LEU A 184 -18.83 -12.76 -5.68
C LEU A 184 -18.76 -13.90 -6.70
N ASP A 185 -18.16 -15.02 -6.33
CA ASP A 185 -18.33 -16.28 -7.04
C ASP A 185 -19.66 -16.86 -6.58
N SER A 186 -20.71 -16.44 -7.24
CA SER A 186 -21.81 -17.28 -7.71
C SER A 186 -22.88 -16.36 -8.32
N ASP A 187 -23.30 -16.67 -9.52
CA ASP A 187 -24.49 -16.08 -10.17
C ASP A 187 -25.74 -16.13 -9.27
N ASN A 188 -25.73 -17.01 -8.27
CA ASN A 188 -26.82 -17.19 -7.31
C ASN A 188 -26.87 -16.08 -6.23
N ASP A 189 -25.73 -15.55 -5.80
CA ASP A 189 -25.67 -14.48 -4.78
C ASP A 189 -25.94 -13.10 -5.39
N LEU A 190 -25.52 -12.91 -6.64
CA LEU A 190 -25.86 -11.71 -7.44
C LEU A 190 -27.37 -11.65 -7.72
N ALA A 191 -28.02 -12.76 -8.07
CA ALA A 191 -29.45 -12.84 -8.29
C ALA A 191 -30.23 -12.53 -7.00
N SER A 192 -29.85 -13.09 -5.86
CA SER A 192 -30.49 -12.80 -4.57
C SER A 192 -30.33 -11.34 -4.16
N ARG A 193 -29.18 -10.74 -4.44
CA ARG A 193 -28.91 -9.33 -4.10
C ARG A 193 -29.65 -8.36 -5.03
N VAL A 194 -29.79 -8.71 -6.31
CA VAL A 194 -30.61 -7.95 -7.26
C VAL A 194 -32.08 -8.02 -6.84
N GLU A 195 -32.62 -9.18 -6.49
CA GLU A 195 -33.98 -9.34 -6.02
C GLU A 195 -34.25 -8.55 -4.71
N ALA A 196 -33.31 -8.53 -3.78
CA ALA A 196 -33.41 -7.73 -2.55
C ALA A 196 -33.45 -6.22 -2.85
N LEU A 197 -32.58 -5.75 -3.75
CA LEU A 197 -32.55 -4.33 -4.16
C LEU A 197 -33.80 -3.94 -4.96
N GLU A 198 -34.32 -4.81 -5.82
CA GLU A 198 -35.57 -4.56 -6.54
C GLU A 198 -36.78 -4.44 -5.59
N ASN A 199 -36.83 -5.27 -4.56
CA ASN A 199 -37.84 -5.20 -3.51
C ASN A 199 -37.74 -3.91 -2.70
N GLU A 200 -36.53 -3.47 -2.33
CA GLU A 200 -36.31 -2.21 -1.60
C GLU A 200 -36.70 -1.00 -2.44
N VAL A 201 -36.36 -0.99 -3.74
CA VAL A 201 -36.77 0.03 -4.69
C VAL A 201 -38.28 0.08 -4.88
N ALA A 202 -38.96 -1.09 -4.92
CA ALA A 202 -40.42 -1.15 -4.99
C ALA A 202 -41.07 -0.59 -3.74
N GLU A 203 -40.57 -0.91 -2.55
CA GLU A 203 -41.08 -0.38 -1.28
C GLU A 203 -40.89 1.15 -1.18
N LEU A 204 -39.69 1.66 -1.55
CA LEU A 204 -39.40 3.09 -1.59
C LEU A 204 -40.34 3.84 -2.57
N LYS A 205 -40.62 3.27 -3.75
CA LYS A 205 -41.55 3.83 -4.71
C LYS A 205 -42.98 3.87 -4.15
N GLN A 206 -43.44 2.85 -3.44
CA GLN A 206 -44.75 2.83 -2.80
C GLN A 206 -44.85 3.90 -1.69
N ARG A 207 -43.83 4.02 -0.86
CA ARG A 207 -43.78 5.07 0.18
C ARG A 207 -43.80 6.48 -0.44
N LEU A 208 -43.11 6.68 -1.54
CA LEU A 208 -43.07 7.94 -2.26
C LEU A 208 -44.44 8.26 -2.90
N ALA A 209 -45.10 7.27 -3.47
CA ALA A 209 -46.45 7.42 -4.01
C ALA A 209 -47.46 7.78 -2.91
N SER A 210 -47.43 7.11 -1.74
CA SER A 210 -48.30 7.41 -0.61
C SER A 210 -48.09 8.81 -0.04
N LEU A 211 -46.85 9.32 -0.05
CA LEU A 211 -46.54 10.68 0.37
C LEU A 211 -47.01 11.75 -0.63
N LEU A 212 -47.03 11.41 -1.91
CA LEU A 212 -47.52 12.30 -2.97
C LEU A 212 -49.04 12.33 -3.06
N GLU A 213 -49.74 11.26 -2.67
CA GLU A 213 -51.20 11.20 -2.63
C GLU A 213 -51.82 11.88 -1.37
N HIS A 214 -51.02 12.12 -0.35
CA HIS A 214 -51.42 12.85 0.86
C HIS A 214 -50.43 14.00 1.14
N PRO A 215 -50.50 15.09 0.32
CA PRO A 215 -49.74 16.29 0.62
C PRO A 215 -50.46 17.06 1.71
N GLY A 216 -50.08 16.79 2.96
CA GLY A 216 -50.27 17.65 4.14
C GLY A 216 -51.66 18.30 4.37
N ASP A 217 -52.33 17.81 5.41
CA ASP A 217 -53.21 18.66 6.23
C ASP A 217 -52.37 19.54 7.17
#